data_b286c1a82911ee98675e146de3cde257
#
_entry.id   b286c1a82911ee98675e146de3cde257
#
_cell.length_a   1.000
_cell.length_b   1.000
_cell.length_c   1.000
_cell.angle_alpha   90.00
_cell.angle_beta   90.00
_cell.angle_gamma   90.00
#
_symmetry.space_group_name_H-M   'P 1'
#
loop_
_entity.id
_entity.type
_entity.pdbx_description
1 polymer ?
#
loop_
_entity_poly.entity_id
_entity_poly.type
_entity_poly.pdbx_seq_one_letter_code
_entity_poly.pdbx_strand_id
1 'polypeptide(L)'
;MPRKAFSTTMDSDILKALKLMAVKRDRSLNAVLEEAVERYLAEEAAKDPDAQVFLKRTKEPLADCMAAIERRIAHIKRQRG
;
A
#
# COMPACT_ATOMS: atom_id res chain seq x y z
N MET A 1 -14.90 4.97 -8.63
CA MET A 1 -13.55 4.51 -8.97
C MET A 1 -13.58 3.08 -9.45
N PRO A 2 -12.81 2.74 -10.49
CA PRO A 2 -12.77 1.36 -10.94
C PRO A 2 -12.13 0.47 -9.87
N ARG A 3 -12.74 -0.67 -9.61
CA ARG A 3 -12.20 -1.66 -8.70
C ARG A 3 -11.58 -2.79 -9.50
N LYS A 4 -10.38 -3.18 -9.12
CA LYS A 4 -9.68 -4.28 -9.77
C LYS A 4 -9.55 -5.45 -8.79
N ALA A 5 -9.68 -6.66 -9.31
CA ALA A 5 -9.41 -7.84 -8.52
C ALA A 5 -7.93 -7.91 -8.18
N PHE A 6 -7.64 -8.31 -6.96
CA PHE A 6 -6.29 -8.41 -6.44
C PHE A 6 -6.17 -9.73 -5.69
N SER A 7 -5.09 -10.45 -5.94
CA SER A 7 -4.85 -11.75 -5.36
C SER A 7 -3.46 -11.76 -4.73
N THR A 8 -3.37 -12.21 -3.47
CA THR A 8 -2.10 -12.28 -2.75
C THR A 8 -2.15 -13.41 -1.73
N THR A 9 -0.99 -13.82 -1.26
CA THR A 9 -0.87 -14.72 -0.12
C THR A 9 -0.54 -13.91 1.14
N MET A 10 -1.03 -14.36 2.27
CA MET A 10 -0.86 -13.67 3.54
C MET A 10 -0.60 -14.71 4.62
N ASP A 11 0.16 -14.32 5.65
CA ASP A 11 0.33 -15.15 6.84
C ASP A 11 -1.03 -15.58 7.38
N SER A 12 -1.18 -16.87 7.67
CA SER A 12 -2.47 -17.43 8.07
C SER A 12 -3.01 -16.86 9.38
N ASP A 13 -2.14 -16.54 10.32
CA ASP A 13 -2.55 -15.97 11.60
C ASP A 13 -3.03 -14.53 11.43
N ILE A 14 -2.34 -13.75 10.59
CA ILE A 14 -2.74 -12.38 10.28
C ILE A 14 -4.08 -12.38 9.57
N LEU A 15 -4.27 -13.25 8.59
CA LEU A 15 -5.52 -13.37 7.86
C LEU A 15 -6.68 -13.75 8.79
N LYS A 16 -6.45 -14.68 9.71
CA LYS A 16 -7.44 -15.10 10.70
C LYS A 16 -7.82 -13.93 11.60
N ALA A 17 -6.83 -13.18 12.10
CA ALA A 17 -7.09 -12.00 12.92
C ALA A 17 -7.90 -10.95 12.18
N LEU A 18 -7.58 -10.75 10.90
CA LEU A 18 -8.32 -9.80 10.05
C LEU A 18 -9.78 -10.21 9.86
N LYS A 19 -10.03 -11.50 9.63
CA LYS A 19 -11.39 -12.04 9.52
C LYS A 19 -12.18 -11.87 10.82
N LEU A 20 -11.55 -12.14 11.96
CA LEU A 20 -12.18 -11.97 13.27
C LEU A 20 -12.53 -10.49 13.53
N MET A 21 -11.65 -9.59 13.17
CA MET A 21 -11.90 -8.16 13.32
C MET A 21 -13.07 -7.69 12.44
N ALA A 22 -13.16 -8.21 11.21
CA ALA A 22 -14.25 -7.90 10.30
C ALA A 22 -15.59 -8.33 10.88
N VAL A 23 -15.65 -9.54 11.46
CA VAL A 23 -16.87 -10.04 12.12
C VAL A 23 -17.23 -9.17 13.31
N LYS A 24 -16.26 -8.82 14.15
CA LYS A 24 -16.50 -7.99 15.33
C LYS A 24 -17.10 -6.64 14.97
N ARG A 25 -16.66 -6.05 13.85
CA ARG A 25 -17.10 -4.72 13.41
C ARG A 25 -18.30 -4.77 12.47
N ASP A 26 -18.80 -5.96 12.17
CA ASP A 26 -19.90 -6.19 11.23
C ASP A 26 -19.61 -5.53 9.87
N ARG A 27 -18.41 -5.76 9.35
CA ARG A 27 -17.96 -5.23 8.05
C ARG A 27 -17.40 -6.35 7.20
N SER A 28 -17.36 -6.13 5.89
CA SER A 28 -16.74 -7.10 4.98
C SER A 28 -15.23 -7.16 5.21
N LEU A 29 -14.62 -8.30 4.88
CA LEU A 29 -13.18 -8.46 4.95
C LEU A 29 -12.47 -7.44 4.08
N ASN A 30 -12.98 -7.19 2.87
CA ASN A 30 -12.39 -6.21 1.95
C ASN A 30 -12.43 -4.80 2.53
N ALA A 31 -13.52 -4.42 3.20
CA ALA A 31 -13.64 -3.10 3.80
C ALA A 31 -12.62 -2.89 4.91
N VAL A 32 -12.44 -3.88 5.77
CA VAL A 32 -11.44 -3.81 6.85
C VAL A 32 -10.03 -3.79 6.29
N LEU A 33 -9.76 -4.59 5.27
CA LEU A 33 -8.45 -4.64 4.62
C LEU A 33 -8.12 -3.29 3.96
N GLU A 34 -9.06 -2.72 3.22
CA GLU A 34 -8.87 -1.41 2.58
C GLU A 34 -8.59 -0.32 3.62
N GLU A 35 -9.34 -0.31 4.71
CA GLU A 35 -9.12 0.65 5.79
C GLU A 35 -7.73 0.49 6.41
N ALA A 36 -7.29 -0.73 6.65
CA ALA A 36 -5.96 -1.01 7.19
C ALA A 36 -4.86 -0.52 6.25
N VAL A 37 -5.02 -0.77 4.95
CA VAL A 37 -4.06 -0.32 3.94
C VAL A 37 -4.03 1.21 3.85
N GLU A 38 -5.18 1.86 3.88
CA GLU A 38 -5.26 3.32 3.85
C GLU A 38 -4.54 3.94 5.05
N ARG A 39 -4.71 3.38 6.24
CA ARG A 39 -4.02 3.83 7.44
C ARG A 39 -2.51 3.64 7.33
N TYR A 40 -2.09 2.49 6.83
CA TYR A 40 -0.67 2.21 6.62
C TYR A 40 -0.05 3.22 5.66
N LEU A 41 -0.71 3.47 4.52
CA LEU A 41 -0.21 4.42 3.53
C LEU A 41 -0.14 5.85 4.08
N ALA A 42 -1.13 6.26 4.87
CA ALA A 42 -1.13 7.58 5.51
C ALA A 42 0.02 7.72 6.51
N GLU A 43 0.28 6.69 7.31
CA GLU A 43 1.39 6.69 8.26
C GLU A 43 2.73 6.76 7.54
N GLU A 44 2.92 6.00 6.49
CA GLU A 44 4.16 6.02 5.71
C GLU A 44 4.37 7.36 5.02
N ALA A 45 3.31 7.96 4.48
CA ALA A 45 3.39 9.29 3.87
C ALA A 45 3.80 10.35 4.88
N ALA A 46 3.37 10.24 6.14
CA ALA A 46 3.74 11.17 7.19
C ALA A 46 5.20 11.06 7.59
N LYS A 47 5.79 9.86 7.47
CA LYS A 47 7.16 9.59 7.89
C LYS A 47 8.18 9.77 6.78
N ASP A 48 7.78 9.54 5.53
CA ASP A 48 8.68 9.42 4.38
C ASP A 48 8.24 10.35 3.25
N PRO A 49 9.02 11.43 2.99
CA PRO A 49 8.70 12.33 1.89
C PRO A 49 8.67 11.65 0.51
N ASP A 50 9.49 10.65 0.29
CA ASP A 50 9.48 9.89 -0.97
C ASP A 50 8.19 9.10 -1.14
N ALA A 51 7.66 8.54 -0.06
CA ALA A 51 6.38 7.86 -0.09
C ALA A 51 5.26 8.82 -0.46
N GLN A 52 5.28 10.07 0.04
CA GLN A 52 4.30 11.08 -0.34
C GLN A 52 4.31 11.34 -1.85
N VAL A 53 5.50 11.45 -2.44
CA VAL A 53 5.64 11.68 -3.89
C VAL A 53 5.05 10.49 -4.66
N PHE A 54 5.38 9.28 -4.26
CA PHE A 54 4.89 8.06 -4.94
C PHE A 54 3.37 7.92 -4.83
N LEU A 55 2.79 8.21 -3.67
CA LEU A 55 1.35 8.10 -3.45
C LEU A 55 0.56 9.13 -4.27
N LYS A 56 1.13 10.28 -4.57
CA LYS A 56 0.51 11.28 -5.44
C LYS A 56 0.42 10.82 -6.90
N ARG A 57 1.18 9.82 -7.28
CA ARG A 57 1.21 9.28 -8.65
C ARG A 57 0.24 8.12 -8.88
N THR A 58 -0.71 7.92 -7.99
CA THR A 58 -1.64 6.77 -8.07
C THR A 58 -2.53 6.78 -9.31
N LYS A 59 -2.70 7.94 -9.96
CA LYS A 59 -3.48 8.06 -11.19
C LYS A 59 -2.67 7.72 -12.44
N GLU A 60 -1.36 7.60 -12.34
CA GLU A 60 -0.50 7.24 -13.46
C GLU A 60 -0.53 5.73 -13.69
N PRO A 61 -0.23 5.25 -14.91
CA PRO A 61 -0.07 3.82 -15.14
C PRO A 61 0.99 3.23 -14.22
N LEU A 62 0.77 2.00 -13.76
CA LEU A 62 1.68 1.34 -12.83
C LEU A 62 3.12 1.29 -13.34
N ALA A 63 3.31 1.03 -14.64
CA ALA A 63 4.65 0.97 -15.23
C ALA A 63 5.41 2.29 -15.07
N ASP A 64 4.72 3.43 -15.25
CA ASP A 64 5.33 4.76 -15.09
C ASP A 64 5.68 5.03 -13.63
N CYS A 65 4.80 4.66 -12.71
CA CYS A 65 5.06 4.78 -11.27
C CYS A 65 6.27 3.93 -10.87
N MET A 66 6.36 2.70 -11.34
CA MET A 66 7.49 1.81 -11.04
C MET A 66 8.80 2.36 -11.58
N ALA A 67 8.79 2.90 -12.79
CA ALA A 67 9.99 3.52 -13.36
C ALA A 67 10.47 4.71 -12.54
N ALA A 68 9.54 5.56 -12.08
CA ALA A 68 9.88 6.70 -11.23
C ALA A 68 10.46 6.26 -9.89
N ILE A 69 9.90 5.21 -9.28
CA ILE A 69 10.39 4.66 -8.02
C ILE A 69 11.79 4.09 -8.18
N GLU A 70 12.02 3.34 -9.25
CA GLU A 70 13.34 2.75 -9.53
C GLU A 70 14.41 3.81 -9.72
N ARG A 71 14.11 4.89 -10.44
CA ARG A 71 15.03 6.02 -10.62
C ARG A 71 15.39 6.66 -9.28
N ARG A 72 14.39 6.83 -8.41
CA ARG A 72 14.58 7.43 -7.10
C ARG A 72 15.46 6.56 -6.23
N ILE A 73 15.25 5.26 -6.22
CA ILE A 73 16.05 4.31 -5.46
C ILE A 73 17.49 4.31 -5.97
N ALA A 74 17.69 4.30 -7.28
CA ALA A 74 19.03 4.34 -7.89
C ALA A 74 19.78 5.60 -7.50
N HIS A 75 19.10 6.76 -7.48
CA HIS A 75 19.67 8.02 -7.06
C HIS A 75 20.14 7.99 -5.60
N ILE A 76 19.30 7.46 -4.71
CA ILE A 76 19.64 7.32 -3.29
C ILE A 76 20.86 6.42 -3.09
N LYS A 77 20.91 5.30 -3.80
CA LYS A 77 22.05 4.38 -3.73
C LYS A 77 23.34 5.02 -4.19
N ARG A 78 23.32 5.84 -5.23
CA ARG A 78 24.50 6.56 -5.71
C ARG A 78 25.01 7.54 -4.67
N GLN A 79 24.13 8.22 -3.96
CA GLN A 79 24.51 9.17 -2.93
C GLN A 79 25.13 8.50 -1.70
N ARG A 80 24.74 7.29 -1.42
CA ARG A 80 25.29 6.52 -0.30
C ARG A 80 26.64 5.89 -0.61
N GLY A 81 26.93 5.83 -1.87
CA GLY A 81 28.09 5.24 -2.31
C GLY A 81 28.98 4.88 -2.71
#